data_54762a9291d38b49401ccb223d24e48d
#
_entry.id   54762a9291d38b49401ccb223d24e48d
#
_cell.length_a   1.000
_cell.length_b   1.000
_cell.length_c   1.000
_cell.angle_alpha   90.00
_cell.angle_beta   90.00
_cell.angle_gamma   90.00
#
_symmetry.space_group_name_H-M   'P 1'
#
loop_
_entity.id
_entity.type
_entity.pdbx_description
1 polymer ?
#
loop_
_entity_poly.entity_id
_entity_poly.type
_entity_poly.pdbx_seq_one_letter_code
_entity_poly.pdbx_strand_id
1 'polypeptide(L)'
;MATSRTVAPAQGVTTGEHDQEVPGWVPPSWEEVVRDHSPKVYRLAYRLTGNKYDAEDLTQEVFVRVFRSLANFKPGTLDGWLHRITTNLFLDQARRKNRIRFDGLAEDAESRLPSTHPSPERSFEFNNLDLDVQAALEELPPDFRAAVVLCDLEGLPYDEVARALGVKLGTVRSRIHRGRTILREKLAHRDPRQTPPAPTRLSLPRIAGAR
;
A
#
# COMPACT_ATOMS: atom_id res chain seq x y z
N MET A 1 25.59 -54.32 -31.30
CA MET A 1 24.73 -54.38 -30.11
C MET A 1 24.46 -52.98 -29.61
N ALA A 2 23.35 -52.42 -29.97
CA ALA A 2 22.95 -51.05 -29.64
C ALA A 2 21.88 -51.14 -28.54
N THR A 3 22.18 -50.65 -27.32
CA THR A 3 21.23 -50.58 -26.21
C THR A 3 20.48 -49.28 -26.27
N SER A 4 19.24 -49.31 -26.69
CA SER A 4 18.30 -48.19 -26.64
C SER A 4 17.94 -47.88 -25.19
N ARG A 5 18.22 -46.66 -24.78
CA ARG A 5 17.80 -46.11 -23.49
C ARG A 5 16.42 -45.49 -23.65
N THR A 6 15.40 -46.16 -23.17
CA THR A 6 14.02 -45.65 -23.08
C THR A 6 13.96 -44.53 -22.03
N VAL A 7 13.63 -43.34 -22.47
CA VAL A 7 13.35 -42.18 -21.58
C VAL A 7 11.88 -42.28 -21.17
N ALA A 8 11.65 -42.43 -19.85
CA ALA A 8 10.31 -42.39 -19.27
C ALA A 8 9.72 -40.95 -19.33
N PRO A 9 8.40 -40.81 -19.60
CA PRO A 9 7.76 -39.50 -19.62
C PRO A 9 7.67 -38.92 -18.18
N ALA A 10 8.03 -37.66 -18.04
CA ALA A 10 7.88 -36.88 -16.81
C ALA A 10 6.41 -36.85 -16.39
N GLN A 11 6.15 -37.30 -15.19
CA GLN A 11 4.84 -37.25 -14.55
C GLN A 11 4.47 -35.79 -14.32
N GLY A 12 3.32 -35.39 -14.90
CA GLY A 12 2.73 -34.05 -14.73
C GLY A 12 2.43 -33.79 -13.25
N VAL A 13 2.88 -32.63 -12.80
CA VAL A 13 2.49 -32.04 -11.52
C VAL A 13 1.00 -31.71 -11.63
N THR A 14 0.18 -32.53 -11.01
CA THR A 14 -1.25 -32.27 -10.80
C THR A 14 -1.38 -31.13 -9.80
N THR A 15 -1.59 -29.92 -10.30
CA THR A 15 -2.16 -28.79 -9.55
C THR A 15 -3.63 -29.08 -9.29
N GLY A 16 -3.89 -29.96 -8.33
CA GLY A 16 -5.20 -30.21 -7.78
C GLY A 16 -5.38 -29.36 -6.53
N GLU A 17 -5.74 -28.09 -6.66
CA GLU A 17 -6.24 -27.29 -5.56
C GLU A 17 -7.71 -26.97 -5.79
N HIS A 18 -8.53 -27.73 -5.08
CA HIS A 18 -9.87 -27.44 -4.59
C HIS A 18 -10.66 -26.34 -5.31
N ASP A 19 -11.26 -26.69 -6.44
CA ASP A 19 -12.48 -26.06 -6.95
C ASP A 19 -13.66 -26.46 -6.04
N GLN A 20 -13.74 -25.89 -4.86
CA GLN A 20 -14.98 -25.90 -4.09
C GLN A 20 -15.88 -24.82 -4.68
N GLU A 21 -16.70 -25.18 -5.66
CA GLU A 21 -17.87 -24.40 -6.04
C GLU A 21 -18.75 -24.30 -4.79
N VAL A 22 -18.84 -23.11 -4.18
CA VAL A 22 -19.77 -22.82 -3.11
C VAL A 22 -21.16 -22.70 -3.78
N PRO A 23 -22.08 -23.64 -3.55
CA PRO A 23 -23.39 -23.60 -4.19
C PRO A 23 -24.14 -22.31 -3.83
N GLY A 24 -24.55 -21.55 -4.84
CA GLY A 24 -25.32 -20.31 -4.66
C GLY A 24 -24.49 -19.04 -4.52
N TRP A 25 -23.14 -19.09 -4.65
CA TRP A 25 -22.35 -17.86 -4.68
C TRP A 25 -22.46 -17.16 -6.04
N VAL A 26 -22.87 -15.89 -6.00
CA VAL A 26 -22.97 -15.03 -7.19
C VAL A 26 -21.91 -13.93 -7.04
N PRO A 27 -21.04 -13.73 -8.06
CA PRO A 27 -20.09 -12.63 -8.03
C PRO A 27 -20.86 -11.30 -7.92
N PRO A 28 -20.32 -10.31 -7.15
CA PRO A 28 -20.93 -8.99 -7.10
C PRO A 28 -20.92 -8.35 -8.50
N SER A 29 -21.90 -7.51 -8.78
CA SER A 29 -21.93 -6.75 -10.03
C SER A 29 -20.78 -5.73 -10.05
N TRP A 30 -20.40 -5.31 -11.27
CA TRP A 30 -19.37 -4.29 -11.44
C TRP A 30 -19.72 -2.99 -10.71
N GLU A 31 -20.96 -2.56 -10.83
CA GLU A 31 -21.49 -1.34 -10.22
C GLU A 31 -21.40 -1.40 -8.70
N GLU A 32 -21.71 -2.53 -8.10
CA GLU A 32 -21.58 -2.75 -6.64
C GLU A 32 -20.12 -2.69 -6.22
N VAL A 33 -19.21 -3.37 -6.94
CA VAL A 33 -17.78 -3.35 -6.62
C VAL A 33 -17.23 -1.93 -6.67
N VAL A 34 -17.53 -1.16 -7.70
CA VAL A 34 -17.05 0.22 -7.82
C VAL A 34 -17.64 1.09 -6.73
N ARG A 35 -18.95 1.05 -6.51
CA ARG A 35 -19.63 1.87 -5.53
C ARG A 35 -19.11 1.64 -4.11
N ASP A 36 -18.95 0.38 -3.72
CA ASP A 36 -18.68 0.01 -2.33
C ASP A 36 -17.17 0.00 -1.99
N HIS A 37 -16.30 -0.15 -3.01
CA HIS A 37 -14.86 -0.30 -2.79
C HIS A 37 -14.00 0.82 -3.36
N SER A 38 -14.53 1.70 -4.24
CA SER A 38 -13.73 2.79 -4.84
C SER A 38 -13.09 3.71 -3.79
N PRO A 39 -13.80 4.14 -2.72
CA PRO A 39 -13.17 5.00 -1.71
C PRO A 39 -12.05 4.28 -0.93
N LYS A 40 -12.19 2.97 -0.68
CA LYS A 40 -11.18 2.16 0.01
C LYS A 40 -9.94 1.97 -0.85
N VAL A 41 -10.12 1.61 -2.12
CA VAL A 41 -9.03 1.43 -3.09
C VAL A 41 -8.28 2.74 -3.29
N TYR A 42 -8.97 3.86 -3.46
CA TYR A 42 -8.35 5.18 -3.60
C TYR A 42 -7.54 5.56 -2.36
N ARG A 43 -8.08 5.36 -1.16
CA ARG A 43 -7.36 5.62 0.09
C ARG A 43 -6.09 4.80 0.20
N LEU A 44 -6.15 3.50 -0.09
CA LEU A 44 -4.98 2.62 -0.13
C LEU A 44 -3.97 3.09 -1.17
N ALA A 45 -4.42 3.39 -2.39
CA ALA A 45 -3.59 3.91 -3.46
C ALA A 45 -2.87 5.21 -3.04
N TYR A 46 -3.58 6.14 -2.39
CA TYR A 46 -2.99 7.39 -1.90
C TYR A 46 -1.93 7.15 -0.82
N ARG A 47 -2.18 6.27 0.15
CA ARG A 47 -1.21 5.90 1.18
C ARG A 47 0.07 5.29 0.60
N LEU A 48 -0.07 4.56 -0.50
CA LEU A 48 1.05 3.93 -1.20
C LEU A 48 1.82 4.90 -2.09
N THR A 49 1.15 5.78 -2.83
CA THR A 49 1.76 6.65 -3.84
C THR A 49 2.20 8.01 -3.30
N GLY A 50 1.49 8.53 -2.32
CA GLY A 50 1.77 9.81 -1.68
C GLY A 50 1.17 11.03 -2.37
N ASN A 51 0.66 10.90 -3.58
CA ASN A 51 0.09 12.03 -4.30
C ASN A 51 -1.21 11.66 -5.03
N LYS A 52 -2.02 12.69 -5.28
CA LYS A 52 -3.36 12.54 -5.86
C LYS A 52 -3.33 11.93 -7.25
N TYR A 53 -2.44 12.38 -8.11
CA TYR A 53 -2.40 11.97 -9.52
C TYR A 53 -2.02 10.49 -9.66
N ASP A 54 -0.93 10.08 -9.02
CA ASP A 54 -0.51 8.67 -8.99
C ASP A 54 -1.57 7.78 -8.30
N ALA A 55 -2.30 8.30 -7.29
CA ALA A 55 -3.37 7.57 -6.63
C ALA A 55 -4.60 7.38 -7.53
N GLU A 56 -4.99 8.41 -8.27
CA GLU A 56 -6.07 8.34 -9.25
C GLU A 56 -5.73 7.35 -10.37
N ASP A 57 -4.53 7.45 -10.94
CA ASP A 57 -4.03 6.54 -11.98
C ASP A 57 -4.00 5.09 -11.50
N LEU A 58 -3.44 4.86 -10.31
CA LEU A 58 -3.39 3.53 -9.72
C LEU A 58 -4.80 2.98 -9.46
N THR A 59 -5.71 3.80 -8.96
CA THR A 59 -7.11 3.40 -8.72
C THR A 59 -7.80 2.99 -10.02
N GLN A 60 -7.64 3.76 -11.08
CA GLN A 60 -8.20 3.43 -12.40
C GLN A 60 -7.63 2.10 -12.92
N GLU A 61 -6.31 1.91 -12.85
CA GLU A 61 -5.66 0.67 -13.29
C GLU A 61 -6.14 -0.55 -12.48
N VAL A 62 -6.34 -0.39 -11.16
CA VAL A 62 -6.93 -1.43 -10.30
C VAL A 62 -8.30 -1.83 -10.81
N PHE A 63 -9.22 -0.88 -11.06
CA PHE A 63 -10.57 -1.21 -11.50
C PHE A 63 -10.61 -1.79 -12.91
N VAL A 64 -9.74 -1.35 -13.83
CA VAL A 64 -9.58 -2.01 -15.13
C VAL A 64 -9.16 -3.47 -14.96
N ARG A 65 -8.25 -3.76 -14.03
CA ARG A 65 -7.81 -5.12 -13.74
C ARG A 65 -8.91 -5.95 -13.11
N VAL A 66 -9.62 -5.38 -12.14
CA VAL A 66 -10.78 -5.99 -11.47
C VAL A 66 -11.86 -6.34 -12.50
N PHE A 67 -12.24 -5.41 -13.36
CA PHE A 67 -13.24 -5.63 -14.40
C PHE A 67 -12.91 -6.84 -15.28
N ARG A 68 -11.66 -6.96 -15.72
CA ARG A 68 -11.21 -8.06 -16.58
C ARG A 68 -11.18 -9.42 -15.87
N SER A 69 -11.11 -9.45 -14.55
CA SER A 69 -10.94 -10.68 -13.77
C SER A 69 -12.08 -10.98 -12.79
N LEU A 70 -13.09 -10.10 -12.71
CA LEU A 70 -14.23 -10.25 -11.79
C LEU A 70 -15.02 -11.54 -12.04
N ALA A 71 -15.22 -11.91 -13.32
CA ALA A 71 -15.90 -13.14 -13.70
C ALA A 71 -15.18 -14.42 -13.19
N ASN A 72 -13.86 -14.34 -12.97
CA ASN A 72 -13.03 -15.44 -12.48
C ASN A 72 -12.74 -15.31 -10.98
N PHE A 73 -13.37 -14.35 -10.29
CA PHE A 73 -13.18 -14.17 -8.86
C PHE A 73 -13.81 -15.34 -8.12
N LYS A 74 -12.99 -16.08 -7.36
CA LYS A 74 -13.44 -17.19 -6.53
C LYS A 74 -13.89 -16.70 -5.16
N PRO A 75 -14.76 -17.45 -4.47
CA PRO A 75 -15.21 -17.10 -3.12
C PRO A 75 -14.04 -16.82 -2.18
N GLY A 76 -14.03 -15.62 -1.61
CA GLY A 76 -13.00 -15.11 -0.71
C GLY A 76 -13.35 -13.71 -0.25
N THR A 77 -12.46 -13.05 0.47
CA THR A 77 -12.70 -11.64 0.81
C THR A 77 -12.36 -10.76 -0.39
N LEU A 78 -13.36 -10.05 -0.91
CA LEU A 78 -13.17 -9.11 -2.01
C LEU A 78 -12.15 -8.00 -1.62
N ASP A 79 -12.20 -7.53 -0.38
CA ASP A 79 -11.21 -6.55 0.14
C ASP A 79 -9.78 -7.10 0.07
N GLY A 80 -9.53 -8.35 0.49
CA GLY A 80 -8.21 -8.97 0.40
C GLY A 80 -7.70 -9.10 -1.04
N TRP A 81 -8.59 -9.40 -1.98
CA TRP A 81 -8.28 -9.46 -3.39
C TRP A 81 -7.94 -8.07 -3.98
N LEU A 82 -8.73 -7.04 -3.62
CA LEU A 82 -8.46 -5.65 -4.00
C LEU A 82 -7.14 -5.14 -3.43
N HIS A 83 -6.83 -5.43 -2.15
CA HIS A 83 -5.53 -5.12 -1.55
C HIS A 83 -4.38 -5.73 -2.34
N ARG A 84 -4.50 -7.01 -2.73
CA ARG A 84 -3.49 -7.70 -3.53
C ARG A 84 -3.29 -7.06 -4.90
N ILE A 85 -4.36 -6.73 -5.62
CA ILE A 85 -4.27 -6.07 -6.94
C ILE A 85 -3.60 -4.71 -6.79
N THR A 86 -4.08 -3.89 -5.85
CA THR A 86 -3.58 -2.53 -5.64
C THR A 86 -2.09 -2.51 -5.29
N THR A 87 -1.67 -3.36 -4.35
CA THR A 87 -0.26 -3.40 -3.92
C THR A 87 0.66 -3.96 -4.99
N ASN A 88 0.23 -4.96 -5.75
CA ASN A 88 1.04 -5.51 -6.84
C ASN A 88 1.24 -4.47 -7.96
N LEU A 89 0.18 -3.77 -8.37
CA LEU A 89 0.28 -2.70 -9.36
C LEU A 89 1.20 -1.56 -8.88
N PHE A 90 1.06 -1.14 -7.64
CA PHE A 90 1.96 -0.15 -7.03
C PHE A 90 3.43 -0.59 -7.07
N LEU A 91 3.73 -1.83 -6.65
CA LEU A 91 5.10 -2.35 -6.66
C LEU A 91 5.66 -2.48 -8.07
N ASP A 92 4.84 -2.86 -9.04
CA ASP A 92 5.24 -2.94 -10.44
C ASP A 92 5.54 -1.54 -11.02
N GLN A 93 4.72 -0.54 -10.72
CA GLN A 93 4.98 0.86 -11.10
C GLN A 93 6.27 1.37 -10.47
N ALA A 94 6.50 1.11 -9.18
CA ALA A 94 7.73 1.50 -8.49
C ALA A 94 8.99 0.85 -9.11
N ARG A 95 8.91 -0.43 -9.46
CA ARG A 95 10.02 -1.13 -10.16
C ARG A 95 10.29 -0.54 -11.54
N ARG A 96 9.24 -0.19 -12.31
CA ARG A 96 9.38 0.47 -13.62
C ARG A 96 10.03 1.84 -13.49
N LYS A 97 9.55 2.68 -12.55
CA LYS A 97 10.14 4.01 -12.27
C LYS A 97 11.63 3.88 -11.91
N ASN A 98 12.01 2.92 -11.06
CA ASN A 98 13.41 2.69 -10.69
C ASN A 98 14.26 2.24 -11.89
N ARG A 99 13.77 1.33 -12.75
CA ARG A 99 14.51 0.86 -13.93
C ARG A 99 14.77 2.00 -14.92
N ILE A 100 13.75 2.82 -15.21
CA ILE A 100 13.91 3.97 -16.11
C ILE A 100 14.99 4.93 -15.60
N ARG A 101 15.05 5.16 -14.28
CA ARG A 101 16.11 6.00 -13.69
C ARG A 101 17.50 5.41 -13.83
N PHE A 102 17.66 4.08 -13.81
CA PHE A 102 18.94 3.40 -13.99
C PHE A 102 19.40 3.35 -15.44
N ASP A 103 18.47 3.21 -16.39
CA ASP A 103 18.78 3.06 -17.81
C ASP A 103 19.13 4.39 -18.51
N GLY A 104 19.30 5.50 -17.77
CA GLY A 104 19.74 6.79 -18.30
C GLY A 104 18.75 7.50 -19.25
N LEU A 105 17.52 6.96 -19.38
CA LEU A 105 16.45 7.59 -20.15
C LEU A 105 15.74 8.73 -19.38
N ALA A 106 16.42 9.27 -18.37
CA ALA A 106 15.83 10.20 -17.40
C ALA A 106 15.89 11.67 -17.84
N GLU A 107 16.44 11.99 -19.03
CA GLU A 107 16.49 13.40 -19.48
C GLU A 107 15.11 14.00 -19.74
N ASP A 108 14.11 13.16 -20.07
CA ASP A 108 12.74 13.65 -20.27
C ASP A 108 11.81 13.47 -19.04
N ALA A 109 12.29 12.83 -17.98
CA ALA A 109 11.46 12.57 -16.78
C ALA A 109 11.45 13.72 -15.75
N GLU A 110 12.37 14.68 -15.86
CA GLU A 110 12.43 15.87 -14.99
C GLU A 110 11.29 16.89 -15.27
N SER A 111 10.62 16.75 -16.41
CA SER A 111 9.47 17.62 -16.75
C SER A 111 8.18 17.28 -15.99
N ARG A 112 8.15 16.20 -15.23
CA ARG A 112 7.07 15.98 -14.25
C ARG A 112 7.47 16.63 -12.93
N LEU A 113 7.25 17.94 -12.87
CA LEU A 113 7.31 18.74 -11.65
C LEU A 113 6.71 17.92 -10.49
N PRO A 114 7.37 17.90 -9.30
CA PRO A 114 6.73 17.37 -8.10
C PRO A 114 5.42 18.14 -7.95
N SER A 115 4.32 17.40 -8.08
CA SER A 115 2.99 17.97 -7.95
C SER A 115 2.93 18.70 -6.62
N THR A 116 2.64 19.97 -6.70
CA THR A 116 2.27 20.83 -5.58
C THR A 116 1.41 20.02 -4.63
N HIS A 117 1.82 19.93 -3.38
CA HIS A 117 1.07 19.22 -2.33
C HIS A 117 -0.42 19.59 -2.47
N PRO A 118 -1.32 18.60 -2.47
CA PRO A 118 -2.75 18.88 -2.53
C PRO A 118 -3.11 19.81 -1.38
N SER A 119 -4.08 20.69 -1.60
CA SER A 119 -4.63 21.52 -0.52
C SER A 119 -4.88 20.66 0.72
N PRO A 120 -4.41 21.07 1.91
CA PRO A 120 -4.51 20.29 3.15
C PRO A 120 -5.93 19.78 3.43
N GLU A 121 -6.94 20.54 3.05
CA GLU A 121 -8.35 20.25 3.30
C GLU A 121 -8.86 19.01 2.55
N ARG A 122 -8.48 18.82 1.27
CA ARG A 122 -8.90 17.64 0.50
C ARG A 122 -8.12 16.37 0.86
N SER A 123 -6.87 16.50 1.30
CA SER A 123 -6.09 15.35 1.78
C SER A 123 -6.64 14.80 3.09
N PHE A 124 -7.19 15.66 3.95
CA PHE A 124 -7.77 15.28 5.23
C PHE A 124 -9.07 14.49 5.09
N GLU A 125 -9.93 14.84 4.12
CA GLU A 125 -11.22 14.16 3.93
C GLU A 125 -11.08 12.69 3.47
N PHE A 126 -10.04 12.38 2.69
CA PHE A 126 -9.91 11.04 2.08
C PHE A 126 -8.92 10.11 2.78
N ASN A 127 -7.95 10.63 3.53
CA ASN A 127 -6.83 9.80 3.99
C ASN A 127 -6.78 9.59 5.51
N ASN A 128 -7.36 10.46 6.33
CA ASN A 128 -7.26 10.43 7.80
C ASN A 128 -5.81 10.29 8.34
N LEU A 129 -4.80 10.58 7.52
CA LEU A 129 -3.40 10.59 7.92
C LEU A 129 -2.89 12.02 7.96
N ASP A 130 -2.13 12.33 8.99
CA ASP A 130 -1.42 13.59 9.08
C ASP A 130 -0.37 13.70 7.96
N LEU A 131 -0.14 14.92 7.48
CA LEU A 131 0.76 15.18 6.34
C LEU A 131 2.18 14.69 6.59
N ASP A 132 2.70 14.81 7.81
CA ASP A 132 4.04 14.34 8.17
C ASP A 132 4.13 12.81 8.22
N VAL A 133 3.04 12.11 8.60
CA VAL A 133 2.97 10.64 8.53
C VAL A 133 2.96 10.19 7.07
N GLN A 134 2.20 10.87 6.20
CA GLN A 134 2.18 10.57 4.78
C GLN A 134 3.56 10.82 4.16
N ALA A 135 4.21 11.95 4.46
CA ALA A 135 5.57 12.24 4.00
C ALA A 135 6.59 11.20 4.48
N ALA A 136 6.49 10.76 5.73
CA ALA A 136 7.36 9.70 6.26
C ALA A 136 7.14 8.35 5.54
N LEU A 137 5.91 8.03 5.17
CA LEU A 137 5.61 6.83 4.37
C LEU A 137 6.23 6.90 2.97
N GLU A 138 6.22 8.06 2.33
CA GLU A 138 6.80 8.27 0.99
C GLU A 138 8.31 8.06 0.96
N GLU A 139 9.00 8.30 2.06
CA GLU A 139 10.43 8.05 2.18
C GLU A 139 10.79 6.58 2.38
N LEU A 140 9.81 5.71 2.68
CA LEU A 140 10.07 4.27 2.78
C LEU A 140 10.34 3.67 1.39
N PRO A 141 11.27 2.71 1.29
CA PRO A 141 11.35 1.83 0.13
C PRO A 141 9.97 1.21 -0.18
N PRO A 142 9.57 1.10 -1.46
CA PRO A 142 8.23 0.66 -1.84
C PRO A 142 7.78 -0.66 -1.19
N ASP A 143 8.69 -1.63 -1.08
CA ASP A 143 8.41 -2.92 -0.44
C ASP A 143 8.13 -2.81 1.07
N PHE A 144 8.80 -1.88 1.76
CA PHE A 144 8.58 -1.66 3.19
C PHE A 144 7.30 -0.86 3.40
N ARG A 145 7.07 0.16 2.55
CA ARG A 145 5.85 0.97 2.55
C ARG A 145 4.61 0.07 2.39
N ALA A 146 4.59 -0.78 1.36
CA ALA A 146 3.48 -1.70 1.11
C ALA A 146 3.20 -2.61 2.31
N ALA A 147 4.24 -3.18 2.93
CA ALA A 147 4.08 -4.06 4.09
C ALA A 147 3.53 -3.32 5.32
N VAL A 148 4.03 -2.11 5.60
CA VAL A 148 3.58 -1.28 6.72
C VAL A 148 2.16 -0.77 6.49
N VAL A 149 1.85 -0.27 5.30
CA VAL A 149 0.50 0.23 4.98
C VAL A 149 -0.53 -0.89 5.14
N LEU A 150 -0.31 -2.07 4.59
CA LEU A 150 -1.24 -3.19 4.73
C LEU A 150 -1.41 -3.64 6.18
N CYS A 151 -0.32 -3.70 6.96
CA CYS A 151 -0.37 -4.17 8.34
C CYS A 151 -0.93 -3.11 9.29
N ASP A 152 -0.37 -1.90 9.27
CA ASP A 152 -0.58 -0.89 10.31
C ASP A 152 -1.75 0.05 10.01
N LEU A 153 -2.07 0.26 8.73
CA LEU A 153 -3.14 1.18 8.31
C LEU A 153 -4.39 0.46 7.79
N GLU A 154 -4.22 -0.70 7.12
CA GLU A 154 -5.35 -1.52 6.69
C GLU A 154 -5.69 -2.62 7.69
N GLY A 155 -4.85 -2.85 8.72
CA GLY A 155 -5.12 -3.79 9.82
C GLY A 155 -5.00 -5.26 9.44
N LEU A 156 -4.32 -5.60 8.34
CA LEU A 156 -4.19 -6.99 7.90
C LEU A 156 -3.23 -7.76 8.80
N PRO A 157 -3.57 -9.00 9.20
CA PRO A 157 -2.63 -9.89 9.86
C PRO A 157 -1.48 -10.28 8.93
N TYR A 158 -0.34 -10.65 9.51
CA TYR A 158 0.91 -10.88 8.75
C TYR A 158 0.82 -11.96 7.67
N ASP A 159 0.01 -12.99 7.88
CA ASP A 159 -0.25 -14.03 6.89
C ASP A 159 -1.05 -13.51 5.69
N GLU A 160 -2.00 -12.61 5.92
CA GLU A 160 -2.74 -11.94 4.85
C GLU A 160 -1.84 -10.95 4.08
N VAL A 161 -1.00 -10.20 4.78
CA VAL A 161 0.03 -9.36 4.14
C VAL A 161 0.97 -10.21 3.28
N ALA A 162 1.38 -11.40 3.77
CA ALA A 162 2.23 -12.32 3.02
C ALA A 162 1.54 -12.80 1.73
N ARG A 163 0.25 -13.15 1.82
CA ARG A 163 -0.57 -13.54 0.65
C ARG A 163 -0.75 -12.38 -0.33
N ALA A 164 -1.05 -11.18 0.16
CA ALA A 164 -1.25 -10.01 -0.68
C ALA A 164 0.03 -9.62 -1.44
N LEU A 165 1.20 -9.66 -0.76
CA LEU A 165 2.49 -9.30 -1.36
C LEU A 165 3.18 -10.45 -2.10
N GLY A 166 2.65 -11.69 -2.02
CA GLY A 166 3.26 -12.86 -2.64
C GLY A 166 4.64 -13.22 -2.09
N VAL A 167 4.89 -12.98 -0.80
CA VAL A 167 6.19 -13.23 -0.14
C VAL A 167 6.05 -14.12 1.10
N LYS A 168 7.16 -14.68 1.57
CA LYS A 168 7.17 -15.50 2.78
C LYS A 168 6.89 -14.65 4.04
N LEU A 169 6.25 -15.24 5.04
CA LEU A 169 5.93 -14.61 6.32
C LEU A 169 7.15 -13.97 7.01
N GLY A 170 8.32 -14.62 6.95
CA GLY A 170 9.57 -14.05 7.47
C GLY A 170 9.99 -12.78 6.76
N THR A 171 9.74 -12.67 5.45
CA THR A 171 9.98 -11.46 4.66
C THR A 171 9.05 -10.33 5.10
N VAL A 172 7.77 -10.62 5.34
CA VAL A 172 6.80 -9.63 5.85
C VAL A 172 7.27 -9.07 7.19
N ARG A 173 7.62 -9.96 8.15
CA ARG A 173 8.11 -9.54 9.47
C ARG A 173 9.32 -8.61 9.37
N SER A 174 10.29 -8.95 8.51
CA SER A 174 11.49 -8.12 8.33
C SER A 174 11.18 -6.78 7.66
N ARG A 175 10.30 -6.75 6.65
CA ARG A 175 9.88 -5.51 5.97
C ARG A 175 9.14 -4.57 6.92
N ILE A 176 8.19 -5.08 7.70
CA ILE A 176 7.45 -4.31 8.70
C ILE A 176 8.39 -3.77 9.78
N HIS A 177 9.28 -4.63 10.31
CA HIS A 177 10.23 -4.20 11.33
C HIS A 177 11.12 -3.05 10.85
N ARG A 178 11.73 -3.19 9.66
CA ARG A 178 12.58 -2.16 9.06
C ARG A 178 11.79 -0.89 8.71
N GLY A 179 10.59 -1.03 8.14
CA GLY A 179 9.72 0.10 7.84
C GLY A 179 9.36 0.89 9.09
N ARG A 180 8.95 0.21 10.17
CA ARG A 180 8.65 0.87 11.46
C ARG A 180 9.88 1.52 12.09
N THR A 181 11.07 0.98 11.89
CA THR A 181 12.32 1.60 12.39
C THR A 181 12.55 2.94 11.71
N ILE A 182 12.47 2.98 10.37
CA ILE A 182 12.62 4.22 9.60
C ILE A 182 11.53 5.22 9.98
N LEU A 183 10.26 4.79 10.07
CA LEU A 183 9.17 5.68 10.48
C LEU A 183 9.37 6.28 11.86
N ARG A 184 9.87 5.50 12.83
CA ARG A 184 10.15 6.00 14.18
C ARG A 184 11.21 7.10 14.17
N GLU A 185 12.25 6.96 13.33
CA GLU A 185 13.27 7.98 13.16
C GLU A 185 12.69 9.25 12.52
N LYS A 186 11.89 9.11 11.47
CA LYS A 186 11.28 10.24 10.74
C LYS A 186 10.24 10.98 11.58
N LEU A 187 9.51 10.28 12.42
CA LEU A 187 8.45 10.81 13.27
C LEU A 187 8.92 11.06 14.73
N ALA A 188 10.24 11.12 14.98
CA ALA A 188 10.79 11.33 16.32
C ALA A 188 10.27 12.61 16.98
N HIS A 189 9.96 13.65 16.20
CA HIS A 189 9.37 14.91 16.68
C HIS A 189 7.99 14.74 17.32
N ARG A 190 7.30 13.62 17.05
CA ARG A 190 6.00 13.26 17.66
C ARG A 190 6.13 12.45 18.95
N ASP A 191 7.34 12.07 19.35
CA ASP A 191 7.53 11.32 20.58
C ASP A 191 7.21 12.23 21.80
N PRO A 192 6.16 11.91 22.60
CA PRO A 192 5.79 12.72 23.75
C PRO A 192 6.92 12.87 24.78
N ARG A 193 7.90 11.96 24.76
CA ARG A 193 9.06 11.99 25.64
C ARG A 193 10.12 13.00 25.19
N GLN A 194 10.08 13.42 23.92
CA GLN A 194 11.00 14.41 23.35
C GLN A 194 10.36 15.80 23.19
N THR A 195 9.06 15.92 23.43
CA THR A 195 8.40 17.22 23.41
C THR A 195 8.84 17.97 24.66
N PRO A 196 9.55 19.13 24.56
CA PRO A 196 9.88 19.93 25.71
C PRO A 196 8.57 20.33 26.43
N PRO A 197 8.57 20.38 27.79
CA PRO A 197 7.37 20.75 28.50
C PRO A 197 6.89 22.10 27.98
N ALA A 198 5.59 22.22 27.75
CA ALA A 198 4.97 23.45 27.28
C ALA A 198 5.47 24.63 28.19
N PRO A 199 5.85 25.77 27.58
CA PRO A 199 6.35 26.89 28.38
C PRO A 199 5.33 27.21 29.47
N THR A 200 5.78 27.08 30.72
CA THR A 200 4.98 27.42 31.90
C THR A 200 4.48 28.84 31.70
N ARG A 201 3.15 29.00 31.63
CA ARG A 201 2.56 30.33 31.55
C ARG A 201 3.13 31.15 32.72
N LEU A 202 3.99 32.12 32.37
CA LEU A 202 4.46 33.11 33.30
C LEU A 202 3.22 33.74 33.94
N SER A 203 3.00 33.45 35.22
CA SER A 203 1.98 34.13 36.00
C SER A 203 2.34 35.62 36.00
N LEU A 204 1.51 36.40 35.32
CA LEU A 204 1.62 37.86 35.38
C LEU A 204 1.58 38.31 36.82
N PRO A 205 2.52 39.16 37.27
CA PRO A 205 2.47 39.72 38.63
C PRO A 205 1.16 40.48 38.80
N ARG A 206 0.43 40.14 39.86
CA ARG A 206 -0.73 40.89 40.32
C ARG A 206 -0.27 42.32 40.60
N ILE A 207 -0.67 43.25 39.78
CA ILE A 207 -0.54 44.67 40.09
C ILE A 207 -1.45 44.92 41.29
N ALA A 208 -0.83 45.07 42.46
CA ALA A 208 -1.52 45.51 43.68
C ALA A 208 -2.05 46.94 43.45
N GLY A 209 -3.35 47.11 43.61
CA GLY A 209 -4.01 48.41 43.43
C GLY A 209 -3.42 49.48 44.33
N ALA A 210 -3.22 50.64 43.71
CA ALA A 210 -3.03 51.87 44.41
C ALA A 210 -4.40 52.47 44.81
N ARG A 211 -4.48 52.87 46.03
CA ARG A 211 -5.58 53.65 46.62
C ARG A 211 -5.64 55.04 46.01
#